data_667f2bb967d3fdd31b932692717ab846
#
_entry.id   667f2bb967d3fdd31b932692717ab846
#
_cell.length_a   1.000
_cell.length_b   1.000
_cell.length_c   1.000
_cell.angle_alpha   90.00
_cell.angle_beta   90.00
_cell.angle_gamma   90.00
#
_symmetry.space_group_name_H-M   'P 1'
#
loop_
_entity.id
_entity.type
_entity.pdbx_description
1 polymer ?
#
loop_
_entity_poly.entity_id
_entity_poly.type
_entity_poly.pdbx_seq_one_letter_code
_entity_poly.pdbx_strand_id
1 'polypeptide(L)'
;MVKYSLKTLNRTFAALADPTRRRILAHLARGDKCVTHLARPHAMSLPAVSKHLRVLEKAGLLRRRRYGRVHEMQLEARPLKQAAQWVEEYRKFWEGSLDRLAEYLEKTHKRTDQKGKN
;
A
#
# COMPACT_ATOMS: atom_id res chain seq x y z
N MET A 1 -10.88 20.47 0.94
CA MET A 1 -11.40 19.57 -0.09
C MET A 1 -10.71 18.22 -0.01
N VAL A 2 -11.47 17.15 0.11
CA VAL A 2 -10.91 15.81 0.20
C VAL A 2 -10.63 15.30 -1.21
N LYS A 3 -9.35 15.03 -1.53
CA LYS A 3 -8.93 14.58 -2.87
C LYS A 3 -9.29 13.12 -3.15
N TYR A 4 -9.68 12.38 -2.12
CA TYR A 4 -9.97 10.95 -2.20
C TYR A 4 -10.97 10.58 -1.11
N SER A 5 -11.74 9.53 -1.36
CA SER A 5 -12.71 9.02 -0.41
C SER A 5 -12.01 8.25 0.72
N LEU A 6 -12.38 8.54 1.98
CA LEU A 6 -11.89 7.77 3.13
C LEU A 6 -12.25 6.29 3.01
N LYS A 7 -13.43 6.00 2.48
CA LYS A 7 -13.89 4.63 2.25
C LYS A 7 -12.98 3.89 1.26
N THR A 8 -12.59 4.57 0.18
CA THR A 8 -11.66 4.03 -0.83
C THR A 8 -10.28 3.79 -0.22
N LEU A 9 -9.77 4.74 0.56
CA LEU A 9 -8.50 4.58 1.27
C LEU A 9 -8.51 3.38 2.20
N ASN A 10 -9.56 3.23 3.00
CA ASN A 10 -9.68 2.12 3.94
C ASN A 10 -9.67 0.77 3.23
N ARG A 11 -10.38 0.65 2.12
CA ARG A 11 -10.40 -0.57 1.30
C ARG A 11 -9.03 -0.86 0.70
N THR A 12 -8.35 0.17 0.22
CA THR A 12 -7.01 0.03 -0.36
C THR A 12 -6.01 -0.47 0.68
N PHE A 13 -5.95 0.16 1.84
CA PHE A 13 -5.03 -0.25 2.91
C PHE A 13 -5.37 -1.63 3.45
N ALA A 14 -6.65 -1.95 3.61
CA ALA A 14 -7.07 -3.29 4.03
C ALA A 14 -6.63 -4.36 3.02
N ALA A 15 -6.78 -4.09 1.73
CA ALA A 15 -6.33 -5.02 0.68
C ALA A 15 -4.81 -5.19 0.70
N LEU A 16 -4.05 -4.13 0.98
CA LEU A 16 -2.59 -4.16 1.02
C LEU A 16 -2.04 -4.76 2.31
N ALA A 17 -2.87 -5.02 3.31
CA ALA A 17 -2.43 -5.58 4.58
C ALA A 17 -1.96 -7.02 4.49
N ASP A 18 -2.33 -7.76 3.46
CA ASP A 18 -1.94 -9.14 3.25
C ASP A 18 -0.72 -9.26 2.34
N PRO A 19 0.32 -10.02 2.74
CA PRO A 19 1.54 -10.15 1.92
C PRO A 19 1.31 -10.82 0.57
N THR A 20 0.40 -11.80 0.49
CA THR A 20 0.09 -12.48 -0.77
C THR A 20 -0.55 -11.52 -1.76
N ARG A 21 -1.48 -10.69 -1.29
CA ARG A 21 -2.11 -9.67 -2.14
C ARG A 21 -1.10 -8.66 -2.66
N ARG A 22 -0.14 -8.24 -1.83
CA ARG A 22 0.95 -7.35 -2.29
C ARG A 22 1.81 -8.01 -3.37
N ARG A 23 2.10 -9.29 -3.25
CA ARG A 23 2.86 -10.05 -4.28
C ARG A 23 2.08 -10.15 -5.58
N ILE A 24 0.78 -10.40 -5.49
CA ILE A 24 -0.10 -10.44 -6.67
C ILE A 24 -0.06 -9.09 -7.41
N LEU A 25 -0.18 -8.00 -6.68
CA LEU A 25 -0.11 -6.66 -7.27
C LEU A 25 1.26 -6.40 -7.92
N ALA A 26 2.33 -6.86 -7.32
CA ALA A 26 3.68 -6.73 -7.88
C ALA A 26 3.80 -7.49 -9.21
N HIS A 27 3.20 -8.68 -9.30
CA HIS A 27 3.17 -9.45 -10.55
C HIS A 27 2.37 -8.71 -11.63
N LEU A 28 1.22 -8.16 -11.25
CA LEU A 28 0.36 -7.43 -12.19
C LEU A 28 0.98 -6.12 -12.66
N ALA A 29 1.83 -5.52 -11.85
CA ALA A 29 2.58 -4.31 -12.25
C ALA A 29 3.54 -4.58 -13.41
N ARG A 30 3.92 -5.84 -13.62
CA ARG A 30 4.79 -6.25 -14.73
C ARG A 30 4.02 -6.56 -16.00
N GLY A 31 2.68 -6.58 -15.94
CA GLY A 31 1.79 -6.86 -17.06
C GLY A 31 0.59 -7.68 -16.61
N ASP A 32 -0.41 -7.74 -17.47
CA ASP A 32 -1.65 -8.44 -17.19
C ASP A 32 -1.42 -9.94 -17.10
N LYS A 33 -2.09 -10.60 -16.16
CA LYS A 33 -1.91 -12.03 -15.90
C LYS A 33 -3.25 -12.74 -15.80
N CYS A 34 -3.33 -13.96 -16.32
CA CYS A 34 -4.48 -14.79 -16.05
C CYS A 34 -4.38 -15.39 -14.63
N VAL A 35 -5.52 -15.82 -14.10
CA VAL A 35 -5.63 -16.31 -12.71
C VAL A 35 -4.68 -17.49 -12.46
N THR A 36 -4.54 -18.41 -13.41
CA THR A 36 -3.65 -19.55 -13.27
C THR A 36 -2.18 -19.15 -13.15
N HIS A 37 -1.74 -18.15 -13.90
CA HIS A 37 -0.38 -17.62 -13.80
C HIS A 37 -0.11 -16.96 -12.46
N LEU A 38 -1.12 -16.31 -11.89
CA LEU A 38 -1.00 -15.67 -10.60
C LEU A 38 -0.92 -16.69 -9.45
N ALA A 39 -1.56 -17.84 -9.60
CA ALA A 39 -1.58 -18.89 -8.58
C ALA A 39 -0.23 -19.60 -8.45
N ARG A 40 0.47 -19.85 -9.55
CA ARG A 40 1.70 -20.64 -9.58
C ARG A 40 2.79 -20.18 -8.62
N PRO A 41 3.20 -18.90 -8.62
CA PRO A 41 4.32 -18.47 -7.78
C PRO A 41 4.04 -18.53 -6.28
N HIS A 42 2.76 -18.63 -5.90
CA HIS A 42 2.34 -18.57 -4.49
C HIS A 42 2.08 -19.95 -3.90
N ALA A 43 2.23 -21.00 -4.70
CA ALA A 43 1.93 -22.39 -4.30
C ALA A 43 0.55 -22.53 -3.65
N MET A 44 -0.41 -21.76 -4.12
CA MET A 44 -1.77 -21.71 -3.57
C MET A 44 -2.75 -22.37 -4.51
N SER A 45 -3.86 -22.86 -3.96
CA SER A 45 -4.96 -23.36 -4.77
C SER A 45 -5.65 -22.20 -5.51
N LEU A 46 -6.29 -22.51 -6.64
CA LEU A 46 -7.06 -21.52 -7.38
C LEU A 46 -8.16 -20.86 -6.54
N PRO A 47 -8.93 -21.61 -5.70
CA PRO A 47 -9.90 -20.96 -4.81
C PRO A 47 -9.27 -19.97 -3.83
N ALA A 48 -8.09 -20.26 -3.27
CA ALA A 48 -7.41 -19.37 -2.37
C ALA A 48 -6.96 -18.08 -3.07
N VAL A 49 -6.36 -18.21 -4.27
CA VAL A 49 -5.98 -17.05 -5.08
C VAL A 49 -7.21 -16.25 -5.46
N SER A 50 -8.30 -16.90 -5.84
CA SER A 50 -9.56 -16.23 -6.21
C SER A 50 -10.12 -15.38 -5.08
N LYS A 51 -9.98 -15.81 -3.83
CA LYS A 51 -10.39 -15.01 -2.66
C LYS A 51 -9.59 -13.71 -2.58
N HIS A 52 -8.27 -13.80 -2.73
CA HIS A 52 -7.41 -12.62 -2.73
C HIS A 52 -7.74 -11.67 -3.88
N LEU A 53 -7.99 -12.22 -5.06
CA LEU A 53 -8.36 -11.43 -6.24
C LEU A 53 -9.68 -10.70 -6.03
N ARG A 54 -10.67 -11.34 -5.39
CA ARG A 54 -11.95 -10.68 -5.08
C ARG A 54 -11.79 -9.50 -4.14
N VAL A 55 -10.94 -9.64 -3.12
CA VAL A 55 -10.66 -8.54 -2.20
C VAL A 55 -10.04 -7.36 -2.96
N LEU A 56 -9.07 -7.64 -3.83
CA LEU A 56 -8.42 -6.64 -4.66
C LEU A 56 -9.38 -5.97 -5.65
N GLU A 57 -10.27 -6.77 -6.27
CA GLU A 57 -11.30 -6.24 -7.17
C GLU A 57 -12.27 -5.31 -6.44
N LYS A 58 -12.74 -5.71 -5.26
CA LYS A 58 -13.65 -4.88 -4.44
C LYS A 58 -13.00 -3.58 -3.99
N ALA A 59 -11.69 -3.60 -3.78
CA ALA A 59 -10.94 -2.39 -3.45
C ALA A 59 -10.67 -1.49 -4.67
N GLY A 60 -11.05 -1.94 -5.87
CA GLY A 60 -10.83 -1.20 -7.10
C GLY A 60 -9.40 -1.26 -7.62
N LEU A 61 -8.59 -2.20 -7.11
CA LEU A 61 -7.18 -2.35 -7.49
C LEU A 61 -6.98 -3.22 -8.72
N LEU A 62 -7.98 -4.01 -9.07
CA LEU A 62 -7.96 -4.90 -10.23
C LEU A 62 -9.20 -4.73 -11.06
N ARG A 63 -9.03 -4.90 -12.37
CA ARG A 63 -10.11 -5.12 -13.32
C ARG A 63 -9.98 -6.51 -13.92
N ARG A 64 -11.11 -7.17 -14.10
CA ARG A 64 -11.18 -8.50 -14.72
C ARG A 64 -11.64 -8.36 -16.16
N ARG A 65 -10.87 -8.92 -17.09
CA ARG A 65 -11.30 -9.10 -18.48
C ARG A 65 -11.58 -10.57 -18.74
N ARG A 66 -12.70 -10.83 -19.41
CA ARG A 66 -13.08 -12.18 -19.84
C ARG A 66 -12.84 -12.33 -21.32
N TYR A 67 -12.07 -13.37 -21.67
CA TYR A 67 -11.92 -13.82 -23.05
C TYR A 67 -12.38 -15.29 -23.07
N GLY A 68 -13.68 -15.53 -23.40
CA GLY A 68 -14.25 -16.86 -23.28
C GLY A 68 -14.16 -17.38 -21.85
N ARG A 69 -13.40 -18.46 -21.63
CA ARG A 69 -13.18 -19.06 -20.31
C ARG A 69 -11.96 -18.49 -19.57
N VAL A 70 -11.18 -17.68 -20.26
CA VAL A 70 -9.97 -17.10 -19.68
C VAL A 70 -10.32 -15.81 -18.97
N HIS A 71 -9.89 -15.71 -17.70
CA HIS A 71 -10.00 -14.50 -16.90
C HIS A 71 -8.63 -13.86 -16.77
N GLU A 72 -8.48 -12.68 -17.34
CA GLU A 72 -7.25 -11.89 -17.26
C GLU A 72 -7.45 -10.76 -16.26
N MET A 73 -6.47 -10.59 -15.39
CA MET A 73 -6.49 -9.53 -14.38
C MET A 73 -5.60 -8.38 -14.81
N GLN A 74 -6.12 -7.17 -14.68
CA GLN A 74 -5.39 -5.94 -15.00
C GLN A 74 -5.28 -5.09 -13.75
N LEU A 75 -4.11 -4.53 -13.52
CA LEU A 75 -3.88 -3.62 -12.41
C LEU A 75 -4.60 -2.29 -12.66
N GLU A 76 -5.34 -1.84 -11.66
CA GLU A 76 -5.90 -0.50 -11.62
C GLU A 76 -5.11 0.32 -10.61
N ALA A 77 -4.25 1.21 -11.10
CA ALA A 77 -3.30 1.92 -10.24
C ALA A 77 -3.91 3.13 -9.51
N ARG A 78 -5.09 3.58 -9.91
CA ARG A 78 -5.68 4.81 -9.36
C ARG A 78 -5.81 4.81 -7.84
N PRO A 79 -6.38 3.78 -7.20
CA PRO A 79 -6.44 3.76 -5.73
C PRO A 79 -5.08 3.73 -5.07
N LEU A 80 -4.08 3.09 -5.70
CA LEU A 80 -2.71 3.07 -5.20
C LEU A 80 -2.08 4.47 -5.23
N LYS A 81 -2.33 5.23 -6.30
CA LYS A 81 -1.88 6.63 -6.40
C LYS A 81 -2.48 7.48 -5.28
N GLN A 82 -3.77 7.32 -5.02
CA GLN A 82 -4.46 8.04 -3.95
C GLN A 82 -3.88 7.70 -2.58
N ALA A 83 -3.62 6.42 -2.32
CA ALA A 83 -3.00 5.97 -1.08
C ALA A 83 -1.58 6.54 -0.94
N ALA A 84 -0.80 6.55 -2.02
CA ALA A 84 0.54 7.11 -2.04
C ALA A 84 0.52 8.62 -1.75
N GLN A 85 -0.43 9.35 -2.30
CA GLN A 85 -0.60 10.77 -2.04
C GLN A 85 -0.93 11.03 -0.57
N TRP A 86 -1.82 10.23 0.01
CA TRP A 86 -2.17 10.31 1.41
C TRP A 86 -0.94 10.10 2.30
N VAL A 87 -0.17 9.05 2.03
CA VAL A 87 1.07 8.74 2.76
C VAL A 87 2.06 9.90 2.63
N GLU A 88 2.21 10.46 1.41
CA GLU A 88 3.13 11.57 1.15
C GLU A 88 2.78 12.83 1.94
N GLU A 89 1.50 13.15 2.05
CA GLU A 89 1.03 14.28 2.87
C GLU A 89 1.39 14.07 4.34
N TYR A 90 1.20 12.87 4.87
CA TYR A 90 1.57 12.53 6.24
C TYR A 90 3.08 12.44 6.42
N ARG A 91 3.82 11.99 5.42
CA ARG A 91 5.28 11.95 5.46
C ARG A 91 5.85 13.35 5.75
N LYS A 92 5.37 14.35 5.03
CA LYS A 92 5.79 15.74 5.23
C LYS A 92 5.50 16.21 6.64
N PHE A 93 4.31 15.92 7.13
CA PHE A 93 3.91 16.27 8.49
C PHE A 93 4.80 15.59 9.53
N TRP A 94 5.01 14.29 9.41
CA TRP A 94 5.81 13.52 10.37
C TRP A 94 7.28 13.91 10.34
N GLU A 95 7.85 14.15 9.17
CA GLU A 95 9.23 14.61 9.06
C GLU A 95 9.42 15.94 9.77
N GLY A 96 8.52 16.90 9.56
CA GLY A 96 8.56 18.17 10.27
C GLY A 96 8.45 17.99 11.77
N SER A 97 7.56 17.13 12.24
CA SER A 97 7.39 16.84 13.66
C SER A 97 8.62 16.16 14.27
N LEU A 98 9.21 15.20 13.55
CA LEU A 98 10.42 14.51 13.99
C LEU A 98 11.62 15.44 14.01
N ASP A 99 11.75 16.34 13.04
CA ASP A 99 12.81 17.33 12.99
C ASP A 99 12.71 18.28 14.20
N ARG A 100 11.50 18.74 14.52
CA ARG A 100 11.27 19.57 15.70
C ARG A 100 11.62 18.85 16.99
N LEU A 101 11.26 17.57 17.07
CA LEU A 101 11.61 16.72 18.22
C LEU A 101 13.11 16.55 18.34
N ALA A 102 13.80 16.29 17.23
CA ALA A 102 15.26 16.16 17.21
C ALA A 102 15.94 17.43 17.68
N GLU A 103 15.49 18.59 17.21
CA GLU A 103 16.00 19.89 17.66
C GLU A 103 15.79 20.09 19.17
N TYR A 104 14.61 19.76 19.67
CA TYR A 104 14.28 19.85 21.08
C TYR A 104 15.21 18.96 21.92
N LEU A 105 15.41 17.74 21.51
CA LEU A 105 16.29 16.79 22.20
C LEU A 105 17.75 17.25 22.19
N GLU A 106 18.24 17.80 21.08
CA GLU A 106 19.58 18.38 20.98
C GLU A 106 19.76 19.53 21.95
N LYS A 107 18.82 20.47 21.99
CA LYS A 107 18.87 21.60 22.91
C LYS A 107 18.87 21.15 24.37
N THR A 108 18.04 20.16 24.69
CA THR A 108 17.97 19.59 26.03
C THR A 108 19.27 18.90 26.41
N HIS A 109 19.86 18.15 25.50
CA HIS A 109 21.12 17.46 25.69
C HIS A 109 22.28 18.46 25.92
N LYS A 110 22.36 19.51 25.12
CA LYS A 110 23.36 20.58 25.30
C LYS A 110 23.25 21.26 26.65
N ARG A 111 22.03 21.54 27.13
CA ARG A 111 21.80 22.12 28.45
C ARG A 111 22.29 21.19 29.55
N THR A 112 22.01 19.90 29.42
CA THR A 112 22.44 18.90 30.39
C THR A 112 23.97 18.80 30.43
N ASP A 113 24.63 18.80 29.29
CA ASP A 113 26.09 18.75 29.18
C ASP A 113 26.72 20.01 29.81
N GLN A 114 26.17 21.19 29.56
CA GLN A 114 26.65 22.42 30.15
C GLN A 114 26.52 22.42 31.68
N LYS A 115 25.43 21.90 32.23
CA LYS A 115 25.24 21.75 33.67
C LYS A 115 26.18 20.72 34.27
N GLY A 116 26.50 19.66 33.51
CA GLY A 116 27.40 18.60 33.96
C GLY A 116 28.87 19.02 34.01
N LYS A 117 29.26 20.12 33.38
CA LYS A 117 30.62 20.60 33.34
C LYS A 117 30.99 21.53 34.51
N ASN A 118 30.03 21.87 35.31
CA ASN A 118 30.26 22.72 36.49
C ASN A 118 30.49 21.87 37.73
#